data_66c98b8896ff36a648532afcafcd5707
#
_entry.id   66c98b8896ff36a648532afcafcd5707
#
_cell.length_a   1.000
_cell.length_b   1.000
_cell.length_c   1.000
_cell.angle_alpha   90.00
_cell.angle_beta   90.00
_cell.angle_gamma   90.00
#
_symmetry.space_group_name_H-M   'P 1'
#
loop_
_entity.id
_entity.type
_entity.pdbx_description
1 polymer ?
#
loop_
_entity_poly.entity_id
_entity_poly.type
_entity_poly.pdbx_seq_one_letter_code
_entity_poly.pdbx_strand_id
1 'polypeptide(L)'
;MRDRAGLYAVGTLAVVLLFLGMQTVDDQGRFNPTRAPLPASFETGPGGERRIVLEAGPNGHFFFEGAANGAPIRFMVDTGASFVTLTESDARRAGINLARADYNVPFETANGRVYAAGATLDELRIGDALIENLAVAVVPDDRLGGSLFGVNGLNRFDRRETTRDRLILEVE
;
A
#
# COMPACT_ATOMS: atom_id res chain seq x y z
N MET A 1 -3.81 31.55 -17.44
CA MET A 1 -4.25 30.21 -17.04
C MET A 1 -3.31 29.77 -15.93
N ARG A 2 -3.79 29.72 -14.69
CA ARG A 2 -2.95 29.40 -13.51
C ARG A 2 -2.95 27.86 -13.35
N ASP A 3 -1.76 27.30 -13.45
CA ASP A 3 -1.52 25.87 -13.27
C ASP A 3 -2.06 25.35 -11.94
N ARG A 4 -3.05 24.49 -12.01
CA ARG A 4 -3.61 23.75 -10.86
C ARG A 4 -2.82 22.47 -10.52
N ALA A 5 -1.70 22.24 -11.18
CA ALA A 5 -0.86 21.06 -10.97
C ALA A 5 -0.07 21.09 -9.64
N GLY A 6 0.07 22.24 -9.00
CA GLY A 6 0.89 22.39 -7.80
C GLY A 6 0.23 22.01 -6.48
N LEU A 7 -1.09 21.73 -6.45
CA LEU A 7 -1.82 21.55 -5.19
C LEU A 7 -1.94 20.08 -4.72
N TYR A 8 -1.60 19.12 -5.57
CA TYR A 8 -1.68 17.69 -5.23
C TYR A 8 -0.39 17.11 -4.64
N ALA A 9 0.72 17.85 -4.76
CA ALA A 9 2.04 17.38 -4.30
C ALA A 9 2.25 17.47 -2.78
N VAL A 10 1.49 18.32 -2.08
CA VAL A 10 1.73 18.60 -0.66
C VAL A 10 1.13 17.56 0.29
N GLY A 11 0.08 16.83 -0.12
CA GLY A 11 -0.58 15.84 0.73
C GLY A 11 0.16 14.49 0.84
N THR A 12 0.88 14.10 -0.20
CA THR A 12 1.61 12.82 -0.26
C THR A 12 2.85 12.79 0.64
N LEU A 13 3.26 13.96 1.05
CA LEU A 13 4.54 14.26 1.69
C LEU A 13 4.66 13.82 3.14
N ALA A 14 3.60 13.98 3.91
CA ALA A 14 3.64 13.75 5.36
C ALA A 14 3.65 12.26 5.70
N VAL A 15 3.01 11.41 4.88
CA VAL A 15 2.84 9.98 5.16
C VAL A 15 4.12 9.20 4.89
N VAL A 16 4.86 9.52 3.82
CA VAL A 16 6.12 8.83 3.50
C VAL A 16 7.23 9.15 4.51
N LEU A 17 7.29 10.38 5.02
CA LEU A 17 8.25 10.75 6.08
C LEU A 17 7.93 10.09 7.43
N LEU A 18 6.66 9.98 7.78
CA LEU A 18 6.24 9.25 8.97
C LEU A 18 6.60 7.76 8.86
N PHE A 19 6.48 7.18 7.66
CA PHE A 19 6.75 5.76 7.45
C PHE A 19 8.24 5.41 7.56
N LEU A 20 9.14 6.26 7.11
CA LEU A 20 10.59 6.06 7.27
C LEU A 20 11.06 6.17 8.72
N GLY A 21 10.33 6.93 9.57
CA GLY A 21 10.66 7.12 10.98
C GLY A 21 9.91 6.22 11.97
N MET A 22 8.84 5.55 11.52
CA MET A 22 7.90 4.82 12.39
C MET A 22 7.92 3.32 12.20
N GLN A 23 8.82 2.79 11.40
CA GLN A 23 8.93 1.35 11.25
C GLN A 23 9.44 0.72 12.55
N THR A 24 8.47 0.18 13.29
CA THR A 24 8.71 -0.92 14.20
C THR A 24 9.66 -0.65 15.35
N VAL A 25 9.28 0.26 16.21
CA VAL A 25 9.87 0.32 17.54
C VAL A 25 8.94 -0.44 18.49
N ASP A 26 9.48 -1.38 19.26
CA ASP A 26 8.78 -2.00 20.38
C ASP A 26 8.55 -0.96 21.48
N ASP A 27 7.84 -1.33 22.54
CA ASP A 27 7.55 -0.46 23.69
C ASP A 27 8.82 0.04 24.41
N GLN A 28 9.99 -0.44 23.98
CA GLN A 28 11.32 -0.07 24.48
C GLN A 28 12.16 0.69 23.42
N GLY A 29 11.56 1.10 22.30
CA GLY A 29 12.25 1.85 21.25
C GLY A 29 13.17 1.01 20.35
N ARG A 30 13.00 -0.32 20.32
CA ARG A 30 13.81 -1.22 19.48
C ARG A 30 13.07 -1.60 18.22
N PHE A 31 13.79 -1.62 17.10
CA PHE A 31 13.30 -2.12 15.82
C PHE A 31 12.90 -3.62 15.96
N ASN A 32 11.60 -3.91 15.76
CA ASN A 32 11.10 -5.27 15.73
C ASN A 32 10.43 -5.60 14.40
N PRO A 33 11.16 -6.19 13.44
CA PRO A 33 10.62 -6.54 12.12
C PRO A 33 9.56 -7.66 12.18
N THR A 34 9.39 -8.30 13.33
CA THR A 34 8.58 -9.53 13.50
C THR A 34 7.21 -9.29 14.13
N ARG A 35 6.78 -8.06 14.39
CA ARG A 35 5.39 -7.85 14.82
C ARG A 35 4.48 -8.16 13.64
N ALA A 36 3.86 -9.35 13.68
CA ALA A 36 2.91 -9.79 12.67
C ALA A 36 1.87 -8.68 12.41
N PRO A 37 1.50 -8.42 11.14
CA PRO A 37 0.38 -7.56 10.86
C PRO A 37 -0.84 -8.13 11.59
N LEU A 38 -1.71 -7.25 12.08
CA LEU A 38 -3.01 -7.70 12.56
C LEU A 38 -3.67 -8.39 11.36
N PRO A 39 -4.12 -9.64 11.51
CA PRO A 39 -4.69 -10.36 10.39
C PRO A 39 -5.92 -9.63 9.89
N ALA A 40 -6.07 -9.51 8.58
CA ALA A 40 -7.33 -9.12 8.00
C ALA A 40 -8.38 -10.12 8.47
N SER A 41 -9.48 -9.67 9.03
CA SER A 41 -10.63 -10.52 9.32
C SER A 41 -11.64 -10.42 8.18
N PHE A 42 -12.45 -11.47 8.03
CA PHE A 42 -13.46 -11.56 6.98
C PHE A 42 -14.82 -11.68 7.65
N GLU A 43 -15.74 -10.80 7.28
CA GLU A 43 -17.07 -10.74 7.84
C GLU A 43 -18.11 -10.76 6.71
N THR A 44 -19.31 -11.21 7.02
CA THR A 44 -20.48 -11.04 6.14
C THR A 44 -21.28 -9.87 6.64
N GLY A 45 -21.51 -8.89 5.78
CA GLY A 45 -22.32 -7.73 6.09
C GLY A 45 -23.81 -8.04 6.17
N PRO A 46 -24.63 -7.06 6.62
CA PRO A 46 -26.08 -7.24 6.84
C PRO A 46 -26.86 -7.63 5.57
N GLY A 47 -26.38 -7.26 4.40
CA GLY A 47 -26.98 -7.61 3.09
C GLY A 47 -26.39 -8.86 2.45
N GLY A 48 -25.44 -9.55 3.12
CA GLY A 48 -24.76 -10.73 2.59
C GLY A 48 -23.46 -10.42 1.85
N GLU A 49 -23.08 -9.14 1.76
CA GLU A 49 -21.85 -8.70 1.14
C GLU A 49 -20.62 -9.21 1.94
N ARG A 50 -19.56 -9.55 1.22
CA ARG A 50 -18.28 -9.96 1.84
C ARG A 50 -17.50 -8.72 2.24
N ARG A 51 -16.93 -8.75 3.43
CA ARG A 51 -16.18 -7.64 4.01
C ARG A 51 -14.81 -8.08 4.48
N ILE A 52 -13.81 -7.31 4.09
CA ILE A 52 -12.47 -7.37 4.65
C ILE A 52 -12.40 -6.29 5.72
N VAL A 53 -12.07 -6.67 6.94
CA VAL A 53 -11.93 -5.75 8.05
C VAL A 53 -10.49 -5.71 8.51
N LEU A 54 -9.90 -4.54 8.45
CA LEU A 54 -8.55 -4.27 8.92
C LEU A 54 -8.63 -3.47 10.22
N GLU A 55 -7.98 -3.97 11.26
CA GLU A 55 -7.83 -3.25 12.52
C GLU A 55 -6.67 -2.25 12.43
N ALA A 56 -6.83 -1.08 13.04
CA ALA A 56 -5.76 -0.11 13.11
C ALA A 56 -4.60 -0.65 13.95
N GLY A 57 -3.42 -0.62 13.38
CA GLY A 57 -2.18 -0.87 14.10
C GLY A 57 -1.77 0.31 15.00
N PRO A 58 -0.64 0.21 15.67
CA PRO A 58 -0.03 1.35 16.37
C PRO A 58 0.04 2.57 15.44
N ASN A 59 -0.33 3.73 15.95
CA ASN A 59 -0.37 5.00 15.19
C ASN A 59 -1.52 5.14 14.18
N GLY A 60 -2.54 4.27 14.21
CA GLY A 60 -3.74 4.41 13.38
C GLY A 60 -3.57 4.00 11.91
N HIS A 61 -2.47 3.33 11.56
CA HIS A 61 -2.28 2.80 10.20
C HIS A 61 -2.87 1.40 10.06
N PHE A 62 -3.44 1.13 8.89
CA PHE A 62 -3.97 -0.18 8.55
C PHE A 62 -2.95 -0.97 7.74
N PHE A 63 -2.76 -2.24 8.12
CA PHE A 63 -1.85 -3.15 7.44
C PHE A 63 -2.55 -4.46 7.13
N PHE A 64 -2.16 -5.09 6.04
CA PHE A 64 -2.57 -6.45 5.72
C PHE A 64 -1.47 -7.19 4.97
N GLU A 65 -1.57 -8.51 4.92
CA GLU A 65 -0.79 -9.35 4.03
C GLU A 65 -1.67 -9.78 2.86
N GLY A 66 -1.19 -9.54 1.64
CA GLY A 66 -1.83 -9.97 0.41
C GLY A 66 -0.89 -10.84 -0.41
N ALA A 67 -1.44 -11.74 -1.23
CA ALA A 67 -0.65 -12.54 -2.16
C ALA A 67 -0.59 -11.82 -3.51
N ALA A 68 0.54 -11.20 -3.81
CA ALA A 68 0.80 -10.53 -5.09
C ALA A 68 1.47 -11.52 -6.04
N ASN A 69 0.78 -11.91 -7.12
CA ASN A 69 1.20 -13.01 -8.01
C ASN A 69 1.61 -14.27 -7.22
N GLY A 70 0.86 -14.58 -6.15
CA GLY A 70 1.14 -15.71 -5.26
C GLY A 70 2.21 -15.45 -4.18
N ALA A 71 2.97 -14.36 -4.24
CA ALA A 71 3.96 -14.03 -3.22
C ALA A 71 3.34 -13.24 -2.05
N PRO A 72 3.55 -13.64 -0.79
CA PRO A 72 3.05 -12.90 0.36
C PRO A 72 3.81 -11.58 0.50
N ILE A 73 3.07 -10.49 0.47
CA ILE A 73 3.58 -9.12 0.62
C ILE A 73 2.74 -8.39 1.65
N ARG A 74 3.42 -7.71 2.56
CA ARG A 74 2.79 -6.84 3.54
C ARG A 74 2.57 -5.46 2.95
N PHE A 75 1.33 -4.99 3.02
CA PHE A 75 0.94 -3.66 2.58
C PHE A 75 0.53 -2.78 3.75
N MET A 76 0.88 -1.50 3.66
CA MET A 76 0.25 -0.45 4.43
C MET A 76 -0.78 0.26 3.55
N VAL A 77 -2.00 0.44 4.06
CA VAL A 77 -3.01 1.25 3.38
C VAL A 77 -2.61 2.72 3.44
N ASP A 78 -2.47 3.34 2.27
CA ASP A 78 -2.06 4.74 2.14
C ASP A 78 -2.96 5.49 1.15
N THR A 79 -3.88 6.30 1.68
CA THR A 79 -4.76 7.15 0.85
C THR A 79 -4.04 8.34 0.23
N GLY A 80 -2.80 8.61 0.62
CA GLY A 80 -1.93 9.60 0.00
C GLY A 80 -1.19 9.09 -1.24
N ALA A 81 -1.09 7.77 -1.40
CA ALA A 81 -0.50 7.14 -2.58
C ALA A 81 -1.56 6.94 -3.68
N SER A 82 -1.32 7.46 -4.87
CA SER A 82 -2.24 7.28 -6.01
C SER A 82 -2.28 5.84 -6.51
N PHE A 83 -1.17 5.12 -6.41
CA PHE A 83 -1.00 3.75 -6.89
C PHE A 83 -0.62 2.81 -5.75
N VAL A 84 -0.99 1.54 -5.91
CA VAL A 84 -0.31 0.46 -5.18
C VAL A 84 1.16 0.54 -5.54
N THR A 85 2.00 0.65 -4.53
CA THR A 85 3.44 0.86 -4.71
C THR A 85 4.19 -0.28 -4.03
N LEU A 86 5.00 -0.97 -4.80
CA LEU A 86 5.86 -2.04 -4.30
C LEU A 86 7.27 -1.53 -4.07
N THR A 87 7.93 -2.05 -3.06
CA THR A 87 9.39 -1.98 -2.99
C THR A 87 10.00 -2.84 -4.11
N GLU A 88 11.22 -2.55 -4.52
CA GLU A 88 11.90 -3.35 -5.55
C GLU A 88 12.04 -4.82 -5.14
N SER A 89 12.35 -5.09 -3.86
CA SER A 89 12.45 -6.46 -3.35
C SER A 89 11.10 -7.18 -3.34
N ASP A 90 10.00 -6.50 -3.02
CA ASP A 90 8.64 -7.06 -3.06
C ASP A 90 8.20 -7.32 -4.51
N ALA A 91 8.50 -6.41 -5.43
CA ALA A 91 8.24 -6.60 -6.85
C ALA A 91 8.95 -7.85 -7.40
N ARG A 92 10.24 -8.03 -7.06
CA ARG A 92 10.97 -9.25 -7.42
C ARG A 92 10.34 -10.51 -6.84
N ARG A 93 9.88 -10.49 -5.57
CA ARG A 93 9.17 -11.64 -4.97
C ARG A 93 7.87 -11.96 -5.71
N ALA A 94 7.17 -10.93 -6.19
CA ALA A 94 5.98 -11.07 -7.02
C ALA A 94 6.26 -11.43 -8.49
N GLY A 95 7.51 -11.77 -8.83
CA GLY A 95 7.91 -12.16 -10.19
C GLY A 95 8.08 -10.98 -11.16
N ILE A 96 7.96 -9.73 -10.69
CA ILE A 96 8.18 -8.53 -11.49
C ILE A 96 9.68 -8.21 -11.50
N ASN A 97 10.31 -8.50 -12.64
CA ASN A 97 11.74 -8.25 -12.83
C ASN A 97 11.94 -7.00 -13.69
N LEU A 98 12.56 -5.98 -13.11
CA LEU A 98 12.78 -4.68 -13.73
C LEU A 98 14.27 -4.43 -13.92
N ALA A 99 14.63 -3.86 -15.06
CA ALA A 99 15.96 -3.34 -15.31
C ALA A 99 16.07 -1.91 -14.75
N ARG A 100 17.29 -1.44 -14.50
CA ARG A 100 17.53 -0.07 -14.03
C ARG A 100 16.93 1.01 -14.96
N ALA A 101 16.88 0.75 -16.25
CA ALA A 101 16.32 1.66 -17.26
C ALA A 101 14.79 1.81 -17.17
N ASP A 102 14.10 0.88 -16.50
CA ASP A 102 12.63 0.92 -16.35
C ASP A 102 12.19 1.96 -15.32
N TYR A 103 13.10 2.35 -14.40
CA TYR A 103 12.86 3.40 -13.41
C TYR A 103 12.98 4.79 -14.04
N ASN A 104 11.98 5.18 -14.81
CA ASN A 104 11.97 6.40 -15.62
C ASN A 104 10.77 7.33 -15.34
N VAL A 105 9.85 6.92 -14.46
CA VAL A 105 8.69 7.74 -14.08
C VAL A 105 9.05 8.60 -12.86
N PRO A 106 9.10 9.93 -12.99
CA PRO A 106 9.43 10.79 -11.86
C PRO A 106 8.24 10.91 -10.90
N PHE A 107 8.50 10.69 -9.62
CA PHE A 107 7.59 10.98 -8.52
C PHE A 107 8.19 12.05 -7.62
N GLU A 108 7.43 13.08 -7.32
CA GLU A 108 7.81 14.08 -6.34
C GLU A 108 7.43 13.57 -4.94
N THR A 109 8.41 13.48 -4.06
CA THR A 109 8.22 13.07 -2.66
C THR A 109 8.79 14.13 -1.73
N ALA A 110 8.54 14.01 -0.42
CA ALA A 110 9.13 14.89 0.58
C ALA A 110 10.65 14.88 0.61
N ASN A 111 11.20 13.72 0.31
CA ASN A 111 12.64 13.54 0.27
C ASN A 111 13.23 13.87 -1.10
N GLY A 112 12.48 14.61 -1.94
CA GLY A 112 12.86 14.97 -3.28
C GLY A 112 12.31 14.02 -4.34
N ARG A 113 12.83 14.16 -5.56
CA ARG A 113 12.41 13.38 -6.70
C ARG A 113 12.93 11.95 -6.63
N VAL A 114 12.02 11.00 -6.83
CA VAL A 114 12.31 9.57 -6.93
C VAL A 114 11.87 9.11 -8.31
N TYR A 115 12.65 8.24 -8.94
CA TYR A 115 12.24 7.58 -10.17
C TYR A 115 11.69 6.19 -9.86
N ALA A 116 10.44 5.96 -10.25
CA ALA A 116 9.76 4.68 -10.13
C ALA A 116 9.67 3.99 -11.49
N ALA A 117 9.43 2.70 -11.48
CA ALA A 117 9.04 1.93 -12.66
C ALA A 117 7.55 1.63 -12.61
N GLY A 118 6.87 1.71 -13.74
CA GLY A 118 5.50 1.23 -13.89
C GLY A 118 5.51 -0.28 -14.17
N ALA A 119 4.59 -1.01 -13.53
CA ALA A 119 4.39 -2.44 -13.76
C ALA A 119 2.92 -2.81 -13.58
N THR A 120 2.60 -4.07 -13.84
CA THR A 120 1.26 -4.63 -13.59
C THR A 120 1.41 -5.87 -12.73
N LEU A 121 0.61 -5.98 -11.69
CA LEU A 121 0.34 -7.24 -11.01
C LEU A 121 -0.77 -7.96 -11.75
N ASP A 122 -0.55 -9.19 -12.13
CA ASP A 122 -1.58 -10.01 -12.76
C ASP A 122 -2.69 -10.28 -11.77
N GLU A 123 -2.34 -10.60 -10.51
CA GLU A 123 -3.29 -10.79 -9.42
C GLU A 123 -2.76 -10.28 -8.07
N LEU A 124 -3.68 -9.74 -7.28
CA LEU A 124 -3.48 -9.48 -5.85
C LEU A 124 -4.66 -10.09 -5.08
N ARG A 125 -4.38 -11.05 -4.21
CA ARG A 125 -5.37 -11.66 -3.31
C ARG A 125 -5.27 -11.08 -1.92
N ILE A 126 -6.43 -10.73 -1.37
CA ILE A 126 -6.59 -10.29 0.02
C ILE A 126 -7.69 -11.16 0.61
N GLY A 127 -7.29 -12.25 1.27
CA GLY A 127 -8.23 -13.32 1.63
C GLY A 127 -8.93 -13.89 0.39
N ASP A 128 -10.26 -13.78 0.35
CA ASP A 128 -11.08 -14.26 -0.77
C ASP A 128 -11.23 -13.23 -1.89
N ALA A 129 -10.86 -11.97 -1.66
CA ALA A 129 -10.91 -10.94 -2.69
C ALA A 129 -9.76 -11.11 -3.69
N LEU A 130 -10.09 -11.05 -4.97
CA LEU A 130 -9.14 -11.08 -6.08
C LEU A 130 -9.21 -9.78 -6.86
N ILE A 131 -8.08 -9.13 -6.98
CA ILE A 131 -7.89 -7.95 -7.83
C ILE A 131 -6.97 -8.36 -8.98
N GLU A 132 -7.47 -8.30 -10.20
CA GLU A 132 -6.72 -8.66 -11.41
C GLU A 132 -6.23 -7.40 -12.14
N ASN A 133 -5.12 -7.54 -12.87
CA ASN A 133 -4.56 -6.52 -13.76
C ASN A 133 -4.39 -5.16 -13.04
N LEU A 134 -3.75 -5.19 -11.88
CA LEU A 134 -3.56 -4.00 -11.06
C LEU A 134 -2.29 -3.26 -11.48
N ALA A 135 -2.44 -2.03 -11.98
CA ALA A 135 -1.30 -1.16 -12.24
C ALA A 135 -0.59 -0.80 -10.93
N VAL A 136 0.71 -0.97 -10.89
CA VAL A 136 1.54 -0.69 -9.72
C VAL A 136 2.73 0.19 -10.08
N ALA A 137 3.21 0.96 -9.12
CA ALA A 137 4.50 1.59 -9.16
C ALA A 137 5.51 0.73 -8.40
N VAL A 138 6.74 0.67 -8.89
CA VAL A 138 7.85 0.03 -8.17
C VAL A 138 8.91 1.08 -7.85
N VAL A 139 9.30 1.14 -6.59
CA VAL A 139 10.24 2.14 -6.06
C VAL A 139 11.45 1.42 -5.47
N PRO A 140 12.68 1.92 -5.67
CA PRO A 140 13.88 1.34 -5.06
C PRO A 140 13.76 1.20 -3.54
N ASP A 141 14.34 0.13 -2.99
CA ASP A 141 14.22 -0.23 -1.57
C ASP A 141 14.76 0.86 -0.62
N ASP A 142 15.75 1.65 -1.05
CA ASP A 142 16.31 2.77 -0.28
C ASP A 142 15.39 4.01 -0.23
N ARG A 143 14.27 3.98 -0.96
CA ARG A 143 13.33 5.09 -1.10
C ARG A 143 11.95 4.82 -0.51
N LEU A 144 11.65 3.55 -0.21
CA LEU A 144 10.36 3.13 0.31
C LEU A 144 10.55 2.05 1.37
N GLY A 145 10.11 2.31 2.58
CA GLY A 145 10.30 1.42 3.73
C GLY A 145 9.39 0.19 3.75
N GLY A 146 8.44 0.08 2.84
CA GLY A 146 7.51 -1.05 2.71
C GLY A 146 6.45 -0.76 1.65
N SER A 147 5.80 -1.80 1.13
CA SER A 147 4.82 -1.67 0.06
C SER A 147 3.54 -0.98 0.54
N LEU A 148 2.97 -0.14 -0.33
CA LEU A 148 1.78 0.66 -0.06
C LEU A 148 0.59 0.16 -0.86
N PHE A 149 -0.59 0.14 -0.23
CA PHE A 149 -1.86 -0.10 -0.90
C PHE A 149 -2.55 1.24 -1.13
N GLY A 150 -2.34 1.80 -2.31
CA GLY A 150 -2.79 3.13 -2.69
C GLY A 150 -4.22 3.18 -3.20
N VAL A 151 -4.63 4.38 -3.63
CA VAL A 151 -6.01 4.69 -4.02
C VAL A 151 -6.51 3.81 -5.18
N ASN A 152 -5.67 3.51 -6.17
CA ASN A 152 -6.11 2.66 -7.29
C ASN A 152 -6.43 1.21 -6.84
N GLY A 153 -5.76 0.69 -5.82
CA GLY A 153 -6.12 -0.58 -5.19
C GLY A 153 -7.41 -0.46 -4.37
N LEU A 154 -7.51 0.59 -3.56
CA LEU A 154 -8.71 0.87 -2.78
C LEU A 154 -9.96 1.06 -3.63
N ASN A 155 -9.84 1.58 -4.84
CA ASN A 155 -10.95 1.79 -5.79
C ASN A 155 -11.44 0.49 -6.44
N ARG A 156 -10.85 -0.66 -6.14
CA ARG A 156 -11.32 -1.98 -6.58
C ARG A 156 -12.40 -2.56 -5.68
N PHE A 157 -12.68 -1.89 -4.56
CA PHE A 157 -13.74 -2.27 -3.63
C PHE A 157 -14.97 -1.40 -3.84
N ASP A 158 -16.16 -2.00 -3.75
CA ASP A 158 -17.44 -1.33 -4.02
C ASP A 158 -17.74 -0.27 -2.98
N ARG A 159 -17.36 -0.55 -1.74
CA ARG A 159 -17.53 0.36 -0.63
C ARG A 159 -16.34 0.33 0.31
N ARG A 160 -16.04 1.48 0.89
CA ARG A 160 -15.03 1.65 1.93
C ARG A 160 -15.62 2.44 3.07
N GLU A 161 -15.44 1.93 4.27
CA GLU A 161 -15.79 2.62 5.49
C GLU A 161 -14.57 2.66 6.42
N THR A 162 -14.22 3.86 6.87
CA THR A 162 -13.08 4.06 7.77
C THR A 162 -13.56 4.67 9.06
N THR A 163 -13.28 4.01 10.15
CA THR A 163 -13.44 4.51 11.51
C THR A 163 -12.05 4.80 12.10
N ARG A 164 -11.97 5.21 13.36
CA ARG A 164 -10.69 5.46 14.03
C ARG A 164 -9.81 4.21 14.09
N ASP A 165 -10.43 3.05 14.26
CA ASP A 165 -9.79 1.77 14.62
C ASP A 165 -10.01 0.68 13.58
N ARG A 166 -10.88 0.89 12.57
CA ARG A 166 -11.21 -0.13 11.57
C ARG A 166 -11.32 0.48 10.17
N LEU A 167 -10.82 -0.24 9.19
CA LEU A 167 -11.10 -0.02 7.78
C LEU A 167 -11.86 -1.25 7.27
N ILE A 168 -13.03 -1.03 6.71
CA ILE A 168 -13.89 -2.06 6.12
C ILE A 168 -13.91 -1.85 4.61
N LEU A 169 -13.61 -2.92 3.87
CA LEU A 169 -13.62 -2.96 2.41
C LEU A 169 -14.67 -4.00 1.98
N GLU A 170 -15.68 -3.56 1.23
CA GLU A 170 -16.73 -4.45 0.71
C GLU A 170 -16.34 -4.98 -0.68
N VAL A 171 -16.60 -6.27 -0.89
CA VAL A 171 -16.36 -7.01 -2.13
C VAL A 171 -17.70 -7.62 -2.57
N GLU A 172 -18.05 -7.44 -3.82
CA GLU A 172 -19.19 -8.14 -4.45
C GLU A 172 -18.96 -9.66 -4.56
#